data_f1e9a8545205bac1219a6a9036b0ebc3
#
_entry.id   f1e9a8545205bac1219a6a9036b0ebc3
#
_cell.length_a   1.000
_cell.length_b   1.000
_cell.length_c   1.000
_cell.angle_alpha   90.00
_cell.angle_beta   90.00
_cell.angle_gamma   90.00
#
_symmetry.space_group_name_H-M   'P 1'
#
loop_
_entity.id
_entity.type
_entity.pdbx_description
1 polymer ?
#
loop_
_entity_poly.entity_id
_entity_poly.type
_entity_poly.pdbx_seq_one_letter_code
_entity_poly.pdbx_strand_id
1 'polypeptide(L)'
;VLGSRGLGDVYKRQVGGRGIVGRIGGDEFIVLIKDVTIEELRIMLKAMRKGLKVSLAQKQPEYMFSTSIGIAQFGKDGSDFETLFKIADAALYIAKEKGKDRYIIYDYNKHGDILADMKHDIAFGSGFMKPMAKYELATNIVMKVSLGMMTVKEVLSELTDKLNIHGISIYSGNDMECIYSTGHYKNNVIEAAYVNDDKFVNHFDEYGVNMVNNIASLTIEFPEVFRKLRDNNICSFLQMKADGADGKEYMVEFDIFGTNRRKWSDTDVIMLRMVVLGVVNAISGQLTD
;
A
#
# COMPACT_ATOMS: atom_id res chain seq x y z
N VAL A 1 3.62 -3.99 -23.09
CA VAL A 1 3.64 -5.46 -23.12
C VAL A 1 4.96 -6.00 -23.70
N LEU A 2 5.61 -5.29 -24.61
CA LEU A 2 6.90 -5.70 -25.20
C LEU A 2 8.08 -5.58 -24.22
N GLY A 3 8.07 -4.64 -23.26
CA GLY A 3 9.14 -4.44 -22.28
C GLY A 3 9.29 -5.61 -21.29
N SER A 4 8.19 -6.18 -20.82
CA SER A 4 8.20 -7.22 -19.78
C SER A 4 8.68 -8.61 -20.28
N ARG A 5 8.48 -8.96 -21.55
CA ARG A 5 9.04 -10.19 -22.13
C ARG A 5 10.57 -10.13 -22.21
N GLY A 6 11.12 -8.97 -22.58
CA GLY A 6 12.58 -8.78 -22.60
C GLY A 6 13.27 -8.80 -21.24
N LEU A 7 12.54 -8.39 -20.16
CA LEU A 7 13.02 -8.47 -18.78
C LEU A 7 13.20 -9.92 -18.32
N GLY A 8 12.21 -10.77 -18.57
CA GLY A 8 12.31 -12.20 -18.23
C GLY A 8 13.47 -12.90 -18.92
N ASP A 9 13.78 -12.54 -20.17
CA ASP A 9 14.87 -13.13 -20.93
C ASP A 9 16.24 -12.72 -20.40
N VAL A 10 16.38 -11.51 -19.86
CA VAL A 10 17.63 -11.08 -19.19
C VAL A 10 17.85 -11.91 -17.92
N TYR A 11 16.83 -12.08 -17.09
CA TYR A 11 16.91 -12.89 -15.89
C TYR A 11 17.20 -14.36 -16.21
N LYS A 12 16.48 -14.96 -17.17
CA LYS A 12 16.71 -16.35 -17.60
C LYS A 12 18.15 -16.61 -18.07
N ARG A 13 18.72 -15.68 -18.84
CA ARG A 13 20.12 -15.80 -19.30
C ARG A 13 21.12 -15.74 -18.16
N GLN A 14 20.89 -14.93 -17.13
CA GLN A 14 21.78 -14.80 -15.98
C GLN A 14 21.69 -15.99 -15.02
N VAL A 15 20.49 -16.53 -14.84
CA VAL A 15 20.23 -17.69 -13.97
C VAL A 15 20.71 -18.98 -14.64
N GLY A 16 20.56 -19.09 -15.95
CA GLY A 16 20.91 -20.29 -16.72
C GLY A 16 20.18 -21.53 -16.23
N GLY A 17 20.84 -22.67 -16.24
CA GLY A 17 20.27 -23.94 -15.74
C GLY A 17 20.21 -24.08 -14.21
N ARG A 18 20.68 -23.08 -13.45
CA ARG A 18 20.72 -23.11 -11.98
C ARG A 18 19.46 -22.60 -11.30
N GLY A 19 18.42 -22.22 -12.06
CA GLY A 19 17.22 -21.70 -11.43
C GLY A 19 16.04 -21.48 -12.35
N ILE A 20 14.99 -20.93 -11.78
CA ILE A 20 13.71 -20.67 -12.44
C ILE A 20 13.38 -19.18 -12.30
N VAL A 21 12.84 -18.60 -13.37
CA VAL A 21 12.36 -17.23 -13.40
C VAL A 21 10.88 -17.25 -13.71
N GLY A 22 10.07 -16.69 -12.82
CA GLY A 22 8.64 -16.49 -12.96
C GLY A 22 8.28 -15.00 -12.94
N ARG A 23 7.26 -14.60 -13.67
CA ARG A 23 6.63 -13.27 -13.57
C ARG A 23 5.43 -13.37 -12.66
N ILE A 24 5.35 -12.52 -11.64
CA ILE A 24 4.26 -12.54 -10.64
C ILE A 24 3.17 -11.54 -11.04
N GLY A 25 3.55 -10.40 -11.60
CA GLY A 25 2.62 -9.36 -12.04
C GLY A 25 3.36 -8.14 -12.56
N GLY A 26 2.73 -7.32 -13.39
CA GLY A 26 3.29 -6.04 -13.84
C GLY A 26 4.75 -6.12 -14.27
N ASP A 27 5.63 -5.45 -13.53
CA ASP A 27 7.09 -5.44 -13.66
C ASP A 27 7.80 -6.32 -12.61
N GLU A 28 7.06 -7.15 -11.87
CA GLU A 28 7.57 -7.97 -10.78
C GLU A 28 7.90 -9.40 -11.24
N PHE A 29 9.09 -9.84 -10.87
CA PHE A 29 9.63 -11.15 -11.18
C PHE A 29 10.09 -11.85 -9.90
N ILE A 30 9.90 -13.16 -9.84
CA ILE A 30 10.51 -14.03 -8.84
C ILE A 30 11.58 -14.88 -9.50
N VAL A 31 12.70 -15.05 -8.80
CA VAL A 31 13.82 -15.86 -9.25
C VAL A 31 14.19 -16.82 -8.14
N LEU A 32 14.15 -18.11 -8.43
CA LEU A 32 14.66 -19.16 -7.55
C LEU A 32 16.00 -19.65 -8.12
N ILE A 33 17.03 -19.60 -7.30
CA ILE A 33 18.40 -20.03 -7.70
C ILE A 33 18.85 -21.07 -6.67
N LYS A 34 19.43 -22.16 -7.15
CA LYS A 34 20.02 -23.21 -6.33
C LYS A 34 21.54 -23.30 -6.53
N ASP A 35 22.20 -23.90 -5.57
CA ASP A 35 23.63 -24.23 -5.63
C ASP A 35 24.51 -23.01 -5.97
N VAL A 36 24.28 -21.89 -5.24
CA VAL A 36 25.00 -20.63 -5.43
C VAL A 36 25.59 -20.14 -4.11
N THR A 37 26.85 -19.78 -4.09
CA THR A 37 27.47 -19.07 -2.97
C THR A 37 27.05 -17.61 -2.92
N ILE A 38 27.23 -16.95 -1.77
CA ILE A 38 26.92 -15.51 -1.62
C ILE A 38 27.76 -14.66 -2.57
N GLU A 39 29.00 -15.02 -2.79
CA GLU A 39 29.93 -14.33 -3.69
C GLU A 39 29.46 -14.43 -5.14
N GLU A 40 29.12 -15.62 -5.61
CA GLU A 40 28.54 -15.85 -6.94
C GLU A 40 27.21 -15.11 -7.10
N LEU A 41 26.34 -15.17 -6.09
CA LEU A 41 25.06 -14.45 -6.10
C LEU A 41 25.26 -12.94 -6.27
N ARG A 42 26.23 -12.35 -5.54
CA ARG A 42 26.56 -10.91 -5.67
C ARG A 42 27.03 -10.54 -7.08
N ILE A 43 27.80 -11.41 -7.71
CA ILE A 43 28.25 -11.21 -9.11
C ILE A 43 27.05 -11.27 -10.05
N MET A 44 26.19 -12.28 -9.90
CA MET A 44 24.98 -12.44 -10.69
C MET A 44 24.03 -11.24 -10.54
N LEU A 45 23.80 -10.76 -9.33
CA LEU A 45 22.92 -9.61 -9.06
C LEU A 45 23.44 -8.32 -9.71
N LYS A 46 24.74 -8.09 -9.68
CA LYS A 46 25.38 -6.97 -10.39
C LYS A 46 25.20 -7.11 -11.91
N ALA A 47 25.39 -8.31 -12.45
CA ALA A 47 25.23 -8.58 -13.87
C ALA A 47 23.75 -8.44 -14.32
N MET A 48 22.80 -8.93 -13.52
CA MET A 48 21.35 -8.74 -13.76
C MET A 48 20.99 -7.27 -13.84
N ARG A 49 21.37 -6.47 -12.86
CA ARG A 49 21.08 -5.02 -12.84
C ARG A 49 21.69 -4.30 -14.02
N LYS A 50 22.96 -4.58 -14.33
CA LYS A 50 23.65 -3.99 -15.50
C LYS A 50 22.98 -4.41 -16.81
N GLY A 51 22.70 -5.70 -16.97
CA GLY A 51 22.07 -6.26 -18.17
C GLY A 51 20.67 -5.68 -18.44
N LEU A 52 19.88 -5.46 -17.37
CA LEU A 52 18.57 -4.81 -17.49
C LEU A 52 18.69 -3.36 -17.94
N LYS A 53 19.57 -2.56 -17.32
CA LYS A 53 19.80 -1.17 -17.73
C LYS A 53 20.18 -1.06 -19.20
N VAL A 54 21.11 -1.90 -19.66
CA VAL A 54 21.55 -1.91 -21.05
C VAL A 54 20.43 -2.33 -22.00
N SER A 55 19.73 -3.42 -21.67
CA SER A 55 18.66 -3.96 -22.53
C SER A 55 17.48 -3.02 -22.67
N LEU A 56 17.12 -2.29 -21.62
CA LEU A 56 16.02 -1.34 -21.63
C LEU A 56 16.42 0.00 -22.25
N ALA A 57 17.62 0.51 -21.97
CA ALA A 57 18.12 1.73 -22.59
C ALA A 57 18.27 1.62 -24.12
N GLN A 58 18.55 0.41 -24.64
CA GLN A 58 18.55 0.19 -26.08
C GLN A 58 17.17 0.28 -26.73
N LYS A 59 16.11 -0.01 -25.97
CA LYS A 59 14.71 -0.02 -26.48
C LYS A 59 14.01 1.31 -26.27
N GLN A 60 14.32 2.00 -25.18
CA GLN A 60 13.69 3.26 -24.78
C GLN A 60 14.76 4.17 -24.13
N PRO A 61 15.60 4.80 -24.94
CA PRO A 61 16.75 5.59 -24.46
C PRO A 61 16.35 6.83 -23.66
N GLU A 62 15.13 7.31 -23.81
CA GLU A 62 14.58 8.48 -23.09
C GLU A 62 14.22 8.18 -21.62
N TYR A 63 14.18 6.90 -21.21
CA TYR A 63 13.82 6.52 -19.86
C TYR A 63 15.00 5.97 -19.05
N MET A 64 15.10 6.40 -17.79
CA MET A 64 16.06 5.85 -16.83
C MET A 64 15.43 4.65 -16.10
N PHE A 65 15.87 3.45 -16.47
CA PHE A 65 15.40 2.22 -15.83
C PHE A 65 16.30 1.83 -14.66
N SER A 66 15.68 1.38 -13.59
CA SER A 66 16.36 0.83 -12.43
C SER A 66 15.66 -0.44 -11.93
N THR A 67 16.41 -1.28 -11.22
CA THR A 67 15.87 -2.50 -10.63
C THR A 67 16.23 -2.58 -9.16
N SER A 68 15.23 -2.88 -8.32
CA SER A 68 15.40 -3.22 -6.91
C SER A 68 15.19 -4.71 -6.74
N ILE A 69 16.02 -5.37 -5.90
CA ILE A 69 15.97 -6.82 -5.69
C ILE A 69 16.04 -7.10 -4.19
N GLY A 70 15.09 -7.90 -3.67
CA GLY A 70 15.13 -8.47 -2.34
C GLY A 70 15.49 -9.96 -2.39
N ILE A 71 16.28 -10.43 -1.46
CA ILE A 71 16.79 -11.80 -1.45
C ILE A 71 16.64 -12.42 -0.06
N ALA A 72 16.09 -13.63 -0.01
CA ALA A 72 16.06 -14.52 1.14
C ALA A 72 16.76 -15.85 0.82
N GLN A 73 17.35 -16.49 1.82
CA GLN A 73 18.12 -17.71 1.70
C GLN A 73 17.39 -18.87 2.36
N PHE A 74 17.15 -19.94 1.59
CA PHE A 74 16.59 -21.19 2.13
C PHE A 74 17.51 -21.77 3.21
N GLY A 75 16.90 -22.26 4.30
CA GLY A 75 17.59 -22.85 5.44
C GLY A 75 18.18 -21.86 6.44
N LYS A 76 18.44 -20.60 6.02
CA LYS A 76 18.90 -19.52 6.90
C LYS A 76 17.74 -18.61 7.32
N ASP A 77 16.97 -18.15 6.34
CA ASP A 77 15.93 -17.15 6.55
C ASP A 77 14.53 -17.79 6.63
N GLY A 78 14.38 -19.02 6.13
CA GLY A 78 13.15 -19.82 6.19
C GLY A 78 13.32 -21.17 5.50
N SER A 79 12.38 -22.09 5.73
CA SER A 79 12.39 -23.45 5.17
C SER A 79 11.22 -23.74 4.24
N ASP A 80 10.34 -22.77 4.01
CA ASP A 80 9.18 -22.89 3.14
C ASP A 80 9.08 -21.66 2.21
N PHE A 81 8.32 -21.83 1.14
CA PHE A 81 8.18 -20.80 0.12
C PHE A 81 7.53 -19.52 0.65
N GLU A 82 6.51 -19.66 1.49
CA GLU A 82 5.74 -18.52 2.00
C GLU A 82 6.60 -17.62 2.87
N THR A 83 7.36 -18.23 3.79
CA THR A 83 8.31 -17.52 4.66
C THR A 83 9.40 -16.83 3.86
N LEU A 84 10.04 -17.55 2.92
CA LEU A 84 11.10 -16.98 2.09
C LEU A 84 10.59 -15.85 1.18
N PHE A 85 9.40 -16.00 0.62
CA PHE A 85 8.78 -14.97 -0.21
C PHE A 85 8.54 -13.69 0.60
N LYS A 86 7.97 -13.79 1.79
CA LYS A 86 7.75 -12.66 2.71
C LYS A 86 9.06 -11.94 3.06
N ILE A 87 10.10 -12.69 3.36
CA ILE A 87 11.41 -12.14 3.72
C ILE A 87 12.08 -11.46 2.51
N ALA A 88 12.01 -12.08 1.34
CA ALA A 88 12.55 -11.49 0.11
C ALA A 88 11.81 -10.19 -0.27
N ASP A 89 10.51 -10.15 -0.08
CA ASP A 89 9.70 -8.96 -0.33
C ASP A 89 10.01 -7.84 0.67
N ALA A 90 10.18 -8.17 1.95
CA ALA A 90 10.68 -7.22 2.96
C ALA A 90 12.05 -6.64 2.58
N ALA A 91 12.97 -7.48 2.12
CA ALA A 91 14.26 -7.02 1.63
C ALA A 91 14.14 -6.15 0.38
N LEU A 92 13.19 -6.45 -0.51
CA LEU A 92 12.87 -5.61 -1.68
C LEU A 92 12.32 -4.25 -1.26
N TYR A 93 11.43 -4.22 -0.27
CA TYR A 93 10.94 -2.98 0.32
C TYR A 93 12.10 -2.10 0.83
N ILE A 94 13.02 -2.67 1.62
CA ILE A 94 14.22 -1.97 2.09
C ILE A 94 15.07 -1.44 0.92
N ALA A 95 15.19 -2.21 -0.16
CA ALA A 95 15.92 -1.77 -1.35
C ALA A 95 15.26 -0.55 -2.00
N LYS A 96 13.92 -0.52 -2.05
CA LYS A 96 13.13 0.60 -2.59
C LYS A 96 13.25 1.84 -1.69
N GLU A 97 13.15 1.69 -0.37
CA GLU A 97 13.26 2.79 0.62
C GLU A 97 14.65 3.42 0.64
N LYS A 98 15.70 2.63 0.51
CA LYS A 98 17.10 3.12 0.46
C LYS A 98 17.48 3.80 -0.87
N GLY A 99 16.49 4.17 -1.70
CA GLY A 99 16.69 4.95 -2.93
C GLY A 99 16.72 4.10 -4.20
N LYS A 100 16.10 2.93 -4.18
CA LYS A 100 15.96 2.02 -5.35
C LYS A 100 17.31 1.62 -5.97
N ASP A 101 17.28 1.02 -7.16
CA ASP A 101 18.46 0.63 -7.95
C ASP A 101 19.54 -0.11 -7.17
N ARG A 102 19.14 -1.06 -6.34
CA ARG A 102 20.02 -1.88 -5.51
C ARG A 102 19.43 -3.25 -5.20
N TYR A 103 20.25 -4.11 -4.63
CA TYR A 103 19.78 -5.36 -4.04
C TYR A 103 20.02 -5.36 -2.52
N ILE A 104 19.15 -6.03 -1.79
CA ILE A 104 19.29 -6.34 -0.36
C ILE A 104 19.25 -7.85 -0.19
N ILE A 105 20.32 -8.42 0.34
CA ILE A 105 20.31 -9.79 0.88
C ILE A 105 19.87 -9.66 2.32
N TYR A 106 18.79 -10.35 2.70
CA TYR A 106 18.27 -10.29 4.04
C TYR A 106 19.35 -10.71 5.06
N ASP A 107 19.38 -10.00 6.18
CA ASP A 107 20.23 -10.29 7.32
C ASP A 107 19.47 -9.91 8.58
N TYR A 108 19.13 -10.90 9.40
CA TYR A 108 18.32 -10.71 10.59
C TYR A 108 18.89 -9.63 11.53
N ASN A 109 20.21 -9.60 11.72
CA ASN A 109 20.86 -8.64 12.62
C ASN A 109 20.80 -7.18 12.13
N LYS A 110 20.57 -6.97 10.82
CA LYS A 110 20.51 -5.63 10.21
C LYS A 110 19.10 -5.21 9.83
N HIS A 111 18.21 -6.17 9.65
CA HIS A 111 16.89 -5.95 9.06
C HIS A 111 15.78 -6.56 9.93
N GLY A 112 16.14 -7.23 11.04
CA GLY A 112 15.20 -7.94 11.92
C GLY A 112 14.17 -7.01 12.55
N ASP A 113 14.59 -5.80 12.96
CA ASP A 113 13.69 -4.79 13.53
C ASP A 113 12.66 -4.33 12.48
N ILE A 114 13.11 -4.11 11.24
CA ILE A 114 12.24 -3.76 10.12
C ILE A 114 11.27 -4.92 9.81
N LEU A 115 11.75 -6.15 9.92
CA LEU A 115 10.90 -7.33 9.76
C LEU A 115 9.97 -7.56 10.96
N ALA A 116 10.37 -7.16 12.17
CA ALA A 116 9.53 -7.20 13.35
C ALA A 116 8.41 -6.14 13.27
N ASP A 117 8.73 -4.94 12.81
CA ASP A 117 7.76 -3.91 12.46
C ASP A 117 6.84 -4.38 11.32
N MET A 118 7.42 -4.98 10.27
CA MET A 118 6.68 -5.60 9.18
C MET A 118 5.97 -6.90 9.59
N LYS A 119 6.43 -7.64 10.62
CA LYS A 119 5.70 -8.79 11.18
C LYS A 119 4.46 -8.36 11.94
N HIS A 120 4.48 -7.21 12.58
CA HIS A 120 3.25 -6.58 13.08
C HIS A 120 2.30 -6.29 11.90
N ASP A 121 2.83 -5.80 10.79
CA ASP A 121 2.09 -5.55 9.55
C ASP A 121 1.72 -6.86 8.81
N ILE A 122 2.58 -7.90 8.86
CA ILE A 122 2.39 -9.21 8.20
C ILE A 122 1.48 -10.13 9.04
N ALA A 123 1.52 -10.06 10.37
CA ALA A 123 0.59 -10.79 11.24
C ALA A 123 -0.86 -10.32 11.06
N PHE A 124 -1.06 -9.08 10.62
CA PHE A 124 -2.37 -8.50 10.28
C PHE A 124 -2.65 -8.39 8.77
N GLY A 125 -1.91 -9.06 7.92
CA GLY A 125 -2.36 -9.51 6.59
C GLY A 125 -2.64 -8.48 5.50
N SER A 126 -2.33 -7.17 5.66
CA SER A 126 -2.88 -6.15 4.76
C SER A 126 -1.91 -5.52 3.76
N GLY A 127 -0.60 -5.57 4.00
CA GLY A 127 0.36 -5.01 3.03
C GLY A 127 0.49 -5.83 1.73
N PHE A 128 0.06 -7.09 1.75
CA PHE A 128 0.28 -8.06 0.67
C PHE A 128 -0.95 -8.84 0.24
N MET A 129 -2.14 -8.37 0.57
CA MET A 129 -3.35 -8.97 0.02
C MET A 129 -3.29 -8.85 -1.51
N LYS A 130 -3.36 -9.99 -2.20
CA LYS A 130 -3.40 -10.01 -3.67
C LYS A 130 -4.54 -9.11 -4.15
N PRO A 131 -4.39 -8.40 -5.28
CA PRO A 131 -5.45 -7.53 -5.79
C PRO A 131 -6.83 -8.21 -5.83
N MET A 132 -6.91 -9.48 -6.27
CA MET A 132 -8.15 -10.25 -6.28
C MET A 132 -8.76 -10.40 -4.89
N ALA A 133 -7.96 -10.71 -3.87
CA ALA A 133 -8.44 -10.86 -2.49
C ALA A 133 -8.95 -9.54 -1.89
N LYS A 134 -8.38 -8.39 -2.31
CA LYS A 134 -8.89 -7.06 -1.95
C LYS A 134 -10.26 -6.81 -2.55
N TYR A 135 -10.46 -7.17 -3.82
CA TYR A 135 -11.76 -7.04 -4.48
C TYR A 135 -12.80 -8.01 -3.88
N GLU A 136 -12.41 -9.24 -3.54
CA GLU A 136 -13.27 -10.19 -2.84
C GLU A 136 -13.70 -9.65 -1.48
N LEU A 137 -12.76 -9.06 -0.72
CA LEU A 137 -13.06 -8.41 0.56
C LEU A 137 -14.07 -7.27 0.38
N ALA A 138 -13.81 -6.35 -0.56
CA ALA A 138 -14.70 -5.22 -0.84
C ALA A 138 -16.10 -5.68 -1.25
N THR A 139 -16.18 -6.62 -2.18
CA THR A 139 -17.47 -7.15 -2.67
C THR A 139 -18.26 -7.81 -1.53
N ASN A 140 -17.58 -8.60 -0.69
CA ASN A 140 -18.21 -9.25 0.46
C ASN A 140 -18.74 -8.24 1.49
N ILE A 141 -17.94 -7.20 1.80
CA ILE A 141 -18.35 -6.12 2.70
C ILE A 141 -19.58 -5.39 2.13
N VAL A 142 -19.50 -4.93 0.87
CA VAL A 142 -20.59 -4.19 0.22
C VAL A 142 -21.88 -5.02 0.20
N MET A 143 -21.79 -6.30 -0.16
CA MET A 143 -22.94 -7.20 -0.18
C MET A 143 -23.56 -7.34 1.22
N LYS A 144 -22.77 -7.60 2.27
CA LYS A 144 -23.27 -7.76 3.63
C LYS A 144 -23.90 -6.49 4.19
N VAL A 145 -23.28 -5.33 3.93
CA VAL A 145 -23.83 -4.02 4.34
C VAL A 145 -25.16 -3.75 3.63
N SER A 146 -25.23 -3.95 2.32
CA SER A 146 -26.45 -3.72 1.53
C SER A 146 -27.61 -4.65 1.94
N LEU A 147 -27.30 -5.82 2.50
CA LEU A 147 -28.30 -6.77 3.03
C LEU A 147 -28.63 -6.55 4.52
N GLY A 148 -28.05 -5.53 5.16
CA GLY A 148 -28.19 -5.31 6.60
C GLY A 148 -27.54 -6.39 7.48
N MET A 149 -26.67 -7.22 6.92
CA MET A 149 -25.98 -8.31 7.62
C MET A 149 -24.69 -7.85 8.30
N MET A 150 -24.28 -6.59 8.10
CA MET A 150 -23.06 -6.02 8.65
C MET A 150 -23.28 -4.54 8.96
N THR A 151 -22.97 -4.13 10.16
CA THR A 151 -23.05 -2.73 10.58
C THR A 151 -21.85 -1.93 10.11
N VAL A 152 -21.98 -0.61 10.05
CA VAL A 152 -20.85 0.29 9.70
C VAL A 152 -19.65 0.07 10.64
N LYS A 153 -19.89 -0.08 11.95
CA LYS A 153 -18.80 -0.33 12.91
C LYS A 153 -18.03 -1.62 12.63
N GLU A 154 -18.74 -2.70 12.25
CA GLU A 154 -18.12 -3.97 11.88
C GLU A 154 -17.32 -3.83 10.59
N VAL A 155 -17.79 -3.03 9.61
CA VAL A 155 -17.01 -2.71 8.40
C VAL A 155 -15.72 -2.02 8.76
N LEU A 156 -15.78 -0.96 9.58
CA LEU A 156 -14.58 -0.22 9.97
C LEU A 156 -13.57 -1.13 10.69
N SER A 157 -14.05 -2.01 11.59
CA SER A 157 -13.20 -2.99 12.27
C SER A 157 -12.56 -3.98 11.28
N GLU A 158 -13.35 -4.54 10.35
CA GLU A 158 -12.83 -5.50 9.37
C GLU A 158 -11.79 -4.86 8.43
N LEU A 159 -11.97 -3.60 8.04
CA LEU A 159 -10.99 -2.87 7.24
C LEU A 159 -9.70 -2.58 8.01
N THR A 160 -9.80 -2.15 9.28
CA THR A 160 -8.61 -1.93 10.13
C THR A 160 -7.84 -3.23 10.32
N ASP A 161 -8.52 -4.33 10.62
CA ASP A 161 -7.92 -5.63 10.88
C ASP A 161 -7.24 -6.25 9.65
N LYS A 162 -7.90 -6.13 8.47
CA LYS A 162 -7.43 -6.83 7.26
C LYS A 162 -6.53 -5.99 6.35
N LEU A 163 -6.58 -4.67 6.44
CA LEU A 163 -5.87 -3.77 5.53
C LEU A 163 -4.77 -2.95 6.20
N ASN A 164 -4.46 -3.22 7.47
CA ASN A 164 -3.48 -2.44 8.24
C ASN A 164 -3.75 -0.94 8.13
N ILE A 165 -5.01 -0.56 8.27
CA ILE A 165 -5.46 0.82 8.38
C ILE A 165 -5.60 1.11 9.87
N HIS A 166 -4.91 2.12 10.36
CA HIS A 166 -4.80 2.37 11.80
C HIS A 166 -5.95 3.23 12.36
N GLY A 167 -6.58 4.00 11.49
CA GLY A 167 -7.73 4.82 11.81
C GLY A 167 -8.63 4.99 10.59
N ILE A 168 -9.95 5.03 10.83
CA ILE A 168 -10.94 5.35 9.81
C ILE A 168 -11.95 6.29 10.45
N SER A 169 -12.24 7.42 9.78
CA SER A 169 -13.25 8.39 10.21
C SER A 169 -14.22 8.66 9.07
N ILE A 170 -15.50 8.78 9.42
CA ILE A 170 -16.57 9.15 8.47
C ILE A 170 -17.16 10.48 8.92
N TYR A 171 -17.18 11.43 8.01
CA TYR A 171 -17.71 12.77 8.18
C TYR A 171 -18.95 12.96 7.31
N SER A 172 -19.88 13.79 7.73
CA SER A 172 -21.13 14.05 7.02
C SER A 172 -21.58 15.49 7.12
N GLY A 173 -22.25 15.97 6.09
CA GLY A 173 -22.86 17.28 6.00
C GLY A 173 -21.91 18.40 5.66
N ASN A 174 -22.43 19.62 5.51
CA ASN A 174 -21.65 20.80 5.11
C ASN A 174 -20.57 21.16 6.12
N ASP A 175 -20.80 20.90 7.41
CA ASP A 175 -19.83 21.17 8.47
C ASP A 175 -18.86 19.99 8.69
N MET A 176 -18.96 18.92 7.91
CA MET A 176 -18.16 17.71 8.01
C MET A 176 -18.05 17.19 9.44
N GLU A 177 -19.19 16.98 10.09
CA GLU A 177 -19.26 16.41 11.42
C GLU A 177 -18.81 14.94 11.40
N CYS A 178 -17.94 14.55 12.33
CA CYS A 178 -17.49 13.16 12.45
C CYS A 178 -18.60 12.31 13.08
N ILE A 179 -19.19 11.42 12.29
CA ILE A 179 -20.31 10.55 12.72
C ILE A 179 -19.85 9.14 13.12
N TYR A 180 -18.73 8.68 12.60
CA TYR A 180 -18.07 7.42 12.96
C TYR A 180 -16.56 7.60 12.98
N SER A 181 -15.91 7.00 13.97
CA SER A 181 -14.45 6.94 14.03
C SER A 181 -13.99 5.65 14.68
N THR A 182 -12.89 5.10 14.19
CA THR A 182 -12.16 3.99 14.81
C THR A 182 -10.67 4.28 14.72
N GLY A 183 -9.88 3.78 15.68
CA GLY A 183 -8.43 4.00 15.75
C GLY A 183 -8.01 4.71 17.03
N HIS A 184 -6.71 4.73 17.28
CA HIS A 184 -6.12 5.33 18.49
C HIS A 184 -5.58 6.73 18.20
N TYR A 185 -6.47 7.67 17.90
CA TYR A 185 -6.11 9.08 17.77
C TYR A 185 -5.72 9.68 19.12
N LYS A 186 -4.62 10.43 19.18
CA LYS A 186 -4.18 11.10 20.43
C LYS A 186 -5.13 12.18 20.91
N ASN A 187 -5.76 12.88 19.97
CA ASN A 187 -6.81 13.88 20.22
C ASN A 187 -8.09 13.33 19.64
N ASN A 188 -9.14 13.27 20.42
CA ASN A 188 -10.40 12.56 20.13
C ASN A 188 -11.16 13.00 18.87
N VAL A 189 -10.72 14.00 18.12
CA VAL A 189 -11.35 14.44 16.88
C VAL A 189 -10.30 15.03 15.98
N ILE A 190 -10.09 14.44 14.79
CA ILE A 190 -9.55 15.20 13.66
C ILE A 190 -10.70 16.12 13.23
N GLU A 191 -10.61 17.39 13.61
CA GLU A 191 -11.54 18.36 13.07
C GLU A 191 -11.40 18.34 11.54
N ALA A 192 -12.48 18.02 10.87
CA ALA A 192 -12.59 18.14 9.41
C ALA A 192 -12.45 19.60 8.92
N ALA A 193 -12.13 20.52 9.82
CA ALA A 193 -12.00 21.96 9.56
C ALA A 193 -11.09 22.32 8.38
N TYR A 194 -10.13 21.45 8.06
CA TYR A 194 -9.27 21.65 6.90
C TYR A 194 -9.90 21.19 5.57
N VAL A 195 -10.98 20.41 5.63
CA VAL A 195 -11.68 19.94 4.41
C VAL A 195 -12.46 21.08 3.77
N ASN A 196 -12.84 22.09 4.56
CA ASN A 196 -13.50 23.31 4.11
C ASN A 196 -12.51 24.43 3.76
N ASP A 197 -11.20 24.18 3.80
CA ASP A 197 -10.19 25.09 3.26
C ASP A 197 -10.20 24.97 1.74
N ASP A 198 -10.54 26.05 1.05
CA ASP A 198 -10.66 26.12 -0.42
C ASP A 198 -9.40 25.62 -1.13
N LYS A 199 -8.22 25.82 -0.52
CA LYS A 199 -6.96 25.33 -1.06
C LYS A 199 -6.80 23.84 -0.89
N PHE A 200 -7.26 23.29 0.24
CA PHE A 200 -7.18 21.87 0.51
C PHE A 200 -8.22 21.08 -0.30
N VAL A 201 -9.40 21.64 -0.56
CA VAL A 201 -10.42 21.05 -1.44
C VAL A 201 -9.87 20.80 -2.85
N ASN A 202 -8.95 21.62 -3.33
CA ASN A 202 -8.30 21.43 -4.63
C ASN A 202 -7.33 20.23 -4.68
N HIS A 203 -7.06 19.58 -3.55
CA HIS A 203 -6.29 18.32 -3.50
C HIS A 203 -7.12 17.08 -3.86
N PHE A 204 -8.44 17.19 -3.86
CA PHE A 204 -9.30 16.11 -4.36
C PHE A 204 -9.26 16.08 -5.89
N ASP A 205 -9.10 14.88 -6.44
CA ASP A 205 -9.20 14.65 -7.88
C ASP A 205 -10.66 14.74 -8.37
N GLU A 206 -10.85 14.57 -9.67
CA GLU A 206 -12.18 14.58 -10.30
C GLU A 206 -13.12 13.47 -9.79
N TYR A 207 -12.60 12.47 -9.11
CA TYR A 207 -13.35 11.36 -8.50
C TYR A 207 -13.58 11.56 -7.00
N GLY A 208 -13.21 12.71 -6.43
CA GLY A 208 -13.34 13.00 -5.01
C GLY A 208 -12.36 12.20 -4.14
N VAL A 209 -11.17 11.90 -4.65
CA VAL A 209 -10.10 11.22 -3.92
C VAL A 209 -8.96 12.17 -3.63
N ASN A 210 -8.51 12.20 -2.39
CA ASN A 210 -7.30 12.90 -1.96
C ASN A 210 -6.35 11.89 -1.30
N MET A 211 -5.18 11.68 -1.88
CA MET A 211 -4.22 10.67 -1.45
C MET A 211 -2.89 11.31 -1.06
N VAL A 212 -2.53 11.20 0.22
CA VAL A 212 -1.26 11.69 0.76
C VAL A 212 -0.45 10.54 1.32
N ASN A 213 0.57 10.11 0.58
CA ASN A 213 1.46 9.00 0.96
C ASN A 213 2.51 9.40 2.01
N ASN A 214 2.70 10.70 2.24
CA ASN A 214 3.60 11.24 3.25
C ASN A 214 3.17 12.67 3.60
N ILE A 215 2.69 12.88 4.81
CA ILE A 215 2.25 14.20 5.27
C ILE A 215 3.32 15.28 5.20
N ALA A 216 4.62 14.93 5.14
CA ALA A 216 5.69 15.91 4.97
C ALA A 216 5.55 16.73 3.67
N SER A 217 4.84 16.24 2.65
CA SER A 217 4.52 17.00 1.44
C SER A 217 3.66 18.23 1.72
N LEU A 218 2.89 18.22 2.81
CA LEU A 218 1.98 19.30 3.20
C LEU A 218 2.67 20.45 3.97
N THR A 219 3.94 20.28 4.36
CA THR A 219 4.65 21.20 5.29
C THR A 219 4.68 22.65 4.79
N ILE A 220 4.81 22.87 3.49
CA ILE A 220 4.94 24.19 2.89
C ILE A 220 3.57 24.79 2.59
N GLU A 221 2.69 24.03 1.95
CA GLU A 221 1.42 24.53 1.45
C GLU A 221 0.33 24.55 2.53
N PHE A 222 0.34 23.56 3.43
CA PHE A 222 -0.66 23.39 4.50
C PHE A 222 0.00 23.13 5.86
N PRO A 223 0.76 24.09 6.42
CA PRO A 223 1.53 23.87 7.64
C PRO A 223 0.65 23.56 8.88
N GLU A 224 -0.56 24.11 8.94
CA GLU A 224 -1.52 23.83 10.02
C GLU A 224 -2.07 22.41 9.94
N VAL A 225 -2.47 21.98 8.74
CA VAL A 225 -2.92 20.60 8.47
C VAL A 225 -1.79 19.61 8.80
N PHE A 226 -0.58 19.87 8.33
CA PHE A 226 0.59 19.05 8.66
C PHE A 226 0.79 18.93 10.17
N ARG A 227 0.68 20.02 10.93
CA ARG A 227 0.85 20.02 12.38
C ARG A 227 -0.21 19.16 13.07
N LYS A 228 -1.50 19.33 12.71
CA LYS A 228 -2.62 18.54 13.25
C LYS A 228 -2.45 17.05 12.99
N LEU A 229 -2.09 16.66 11.76
CA LEU A 229 -1.86 15.27 11.37
C LEU A 229 -0.68 14.67 12.15
N ARG A 230 0.45 15.38 12.21
CA ARG A 230 1.63 14.95 12.96
C ARG A 230 1.34 14.77 14.45
N ASP A 231 0.61 15.69 15.06
CA ASP A 231 0.28 15.67 16.48
C ASP A 231 -0.66 14.50 16.84
N ASN A 232 -1.44 14.01 15.86
CA ASN A 232 -2.22 12.77 15.93
C ASN A 232 -1.42 11.52 15.52
N ASN A 233 -0.11 11.65 15.24
CA ASN A 233 0.76 10.57 14.81
C ASN A 233 0.40 9.98 13.43
N ILE A 234 -0.34 10.71 12.60
CA ILE A 234 -0.66 10.31 11.23
C ILE A 234 0.55 10.57 10.34
N CYS A 235 0.91 9.63 9.49
CA CYS A 235 2.03 9.76 8.56
C CYS A 235 1.62 9.66 7.09
N SER A 236 0.47 9.07 6.81
CA SER A 236 -0.14 9.02 5.47
C SER A 236 -1.66 8.88 5.63
N PHE A 237 -2.42 9.37 4.67
CA PHE A 237 -3.88 9.23 4.66
C PHE A 237 -4.44 9.12 3.25
N LEU A 238 -5.69 8.63 3.17
CA LEU A 238 -6.50 8.57 1.98
C LEU A 238 -7.91 9.05 2.32
N GLN A 239 -8.38 10.08 1.62
CA GLN A 239 -9.73 10.63 1.79
C GLN A 239 -10.56 10.37 0.54
N MET A 240 -11.84 10.06 0.74
CA MET A 240 -12.79 9.81 -0.35
C MET A 240 -14.13 10.48 -0.05
N LYS A 241 -14.59 11.33 -0.96
CA LYS A 241 -15.90 11.96 -0.93
C LYS A 241 -16.94 11.10 -1.64
N ALA A 242 -18.17 11.10 -1.15
CA ALA A 242 -19.30 10.43 -1.78
C ALA A 242 -20.59 11.15 -1.42
N ASP A 243 -21.55 11.22 -2.34
CA ASP A 243 -22.89 11.75 -2.09
C ASP A 243 -23.77 10.66 -1.53
N GLY A 244 -24.51 10.97 -0.45
CA GLY A 244 -25.49 10.09 0.13
C GLY A 244 -26.86 10.20 -0.54
N ALA A 245 -27.70 9.17 -0.36
CA ALA A 245 -29.09 9.18 -0.83
C ALA A 245 -29.94 10.26 -0.14
N ASP A 246 -29.53 10.73 1.03
CA ASP A 246 -30.12 11.84 1.78
C ASP A 246 -29.72 13.24 1.26
N GLY A 247 -28.96 13.32 0.18
CA GLY A 247 -28.48 14.56 -0.44
C GLY A 247 -27.32 15.23 0.29
N LYS A 248 -26.73 14.59 1.29
CA LYS A 248 -25.55 15.11 2.00
C LYS A 248 -24.26 14.59 1.37
N GLU A 249 -23.21 15.42 1.43
CA GLU A 249 -21.84 14.96 1.15
C GLU A 249 -21.29 14.21 2.36
N TYR A 250 -20.62 13.12 2.09
CA TYR A 250 -19.85 12.32 3.05
C TYR A 250 -18.39 12.29 2.66
N MET A 251 -17.51 12.23 3.66
CA MET A 251 -16.09 11.99 3.46
C MET A 251 -15.64 10.85 4.38
N VAL A 252 -14.92 9.89 3.81
CA VAL A 252 -14.27 8.81 4.57
C VAL A 252 -12.79 9.01 4.49
N GLU A 253 -12.13 9.06 5.66
CA GLU A 253 -10.69 9.20 5.81
C GLU A 253 -10.11 7.90 6.37
N PHE A 254 -9.03 7.44 5.77
CA PHE A 254 -8.25 6.26 6.15
C PHE A 254 -6.85 6.69 6.54
N ASP A 255 -6.43 6.40 7.78
CA ASP A 255 -5.21 6.89 8.36
C ASP A 255 -4.18 5.80 8.66
N ILE A 256 -2.94 6.12 8.42
CA ILE A 256 -1.78 5.32 8.82
C ILE A 256 -1.01 6.10 9.89
N PHE A 257 -0.79 5.48 11.05
CA PHE A 257 -0.08 6.08 12.18
C PHE A 257 1.39 5.65 12.23
N GLY A 258 2.21 6.43 12.91
CA GLY A 258 3.59 6.11 13.20
C GLY A 258 4.57 6.55 12.14
N THR A 259 5.62 5.78 11.95
CA THR A 259 6.68 6.04 10.96
C THR A 259 6.53 5.22 9.68
N ASN A 260 5.59 4.29 9.66
CA ASN A 260 5.33 3.40 8.54
C ASN A 260 4.66 4.15 7.41
N ARG A 261 5.41 4.47 6.37
CA ARG A 261 4.91 5.15 5.17
C ARG A 261 4.23 4.13 4.26
N ARG A 262 2.92 3.99 4.40
CA ARG A 262 2.13 3.22 3.43
C ARG A 262 2.02 4.03 2.14
N LYS A 263 2.30 3.38 1.01
CA LYS A 263 1.88 3.89 -0.30
C LYS A 263 0.53 3.25 -0.64
N TRP A 264 -0.48 4.08 -0.76
CA TRP A 264 -1.76 3.68 -1.29
C TRP A 264 -1.60 3.28 -2.77
N SER A 265 -2.03 2.08 -3.11
CA SER A 265 -1.99 1.58 -4.49
C SER A 265 -3.31 1.90 -5.20
N ASP A 266 -3.30 1.89 -6.54
CA ASP A 266 -4.54 2.02 -7.33
C ASP A 266 -5.58 0.96 -6.94
N THR A 267 -5.13 -0.26 -6.60
CA THR A 267 -6.01 -1.32 -6.09
C THR A 267 -6.62 -0.96 -4.74
N ASP A 268 -5.87 -0.32 -3.82
CA ASP A 268 -6.42 0.17 -2.55
C ASP A 268 -7.50 1.22 -2.80
N VAL A 269 -7.21 2.18 -3.68
CA VAL A 269 -8.15 3.26 -4.02
C VAL A 269 -9.45 2.71 -4.59
N ILE A 270 -9.37 1.84 -5.61
CA ILE A 270 -10.56 1.26 -6.25
C ILE A 270 -11.37 0.43 -5.25
N MET A 271 -10.70 -0.43 -4.50
CA MET A 271 -11.34 -1.31 -3.52
C MET A 271 -12.02 -0.52 -2.41
N LEU A 272 -11.31 0.44 -1.80
CA LEU A 272 -11.88 1.29 -0.74
C LEU A 272 -12.99 2.18 -1.27
N ARG A 273 -12.92 2.64 -2.53
CA ARG A 273 -14.01 3.39 -3.17
C ARG A 273 -15.30 2.58 -3.24
N MET A 274 -15.23 1.31 -3.59
CA MET A 274 -16.39 0.41 -3.58
C MET A 274 -17.01 0.32 -2.18
N VAL A 275 -16.17 0.14 -1.16
CA VAL A 275 -16.65 0.05 0.24
C VAL A 275 -17.24 1.38 0.71
N VAL A 276 -16.60 2.52 0.42
CA VAL A 276 -17.11 3.85 0.76
C VAL A 276 -18.50 4.07 0.20
N LEU A 277 -18.72 3.78 -1.08
CA LEU A 277 -20.03 3.91 -1.71
C LEU A 277 -21.08 3.01 -1.04
N GLY A 278 -20.73 1.77 -0.71
CA GLY A 278 -21.64 0.85 0.00
C GLY A 278 -22.00 1.33 1.42
N VAL A 279 -20.99 1.81 2.16
CA VAL A 279 -21.18 2.32 3.53
C VAL A 279 -21.99 3.62 3.54
N VAL A 280 -21.67 4.57 2.65
CA VAL A 280 -22.40 5.83 2.55
C VAL A 280 -23.87 5.59 2.18
N ASN A 281 -24.15 4.70 1.23
CA ASN A 281 -25.53 4.33 0.90
C ASN A 281 -26.27 3.70 2.09
N ALA A 282 -25.59 2.86 2.88
CA ALA A 282 -26.22 2.25 4.06
C ALA A 282 -26.51 3.29 5.17
N ILE A 283 -25.62 4.26 5.38
CA ILE A 283 -25.81 5.32 6.37
C ILE A 283 -26.94 6.25 5.92
N SER A 284 -26.90 6.74 4.69
CA SER A 284 -27.84 7.73 4.15
C SER A 284 -29.23 7.13 3.87
N GLY A 285 -29.32 5.83 3.56
CA GLY A 285 -30.58 5.13 3.33
C GLY A 285 -31.37 4.81 4.62
N GLN A 286 -30.69 4.73 5.78
CA GLN A 286 -31.36 4.53 7.08
C GLN A 286 -32.08 5.79 7.62
N LEU A 287 -31.79 6.96 7.02
CA LEU A 287 -32.40 8.25 7.41
C LEU A 287 -33.66 8.61 6.59
N THR A 288 -34.05 7.76 5.64
CA THR A 288 -35.19 7.99 4.74
C THR A 288 -36.44 7.18 5.10
N ASP A 289 -36.43 6.41 6.18
CA ASP A 289 -37.59 5.77 6.83
C ASP A 289 -37.92 6.53 8.13
#